data_60d15fa09e55d05a09240eece656c652
#
_entry.id   60d15fa09e55d05a09240eece656c652
#
_cell.length_a   1.000
_cell.length_b   1.000
_cell.length_c   1.000
_cell.angle_alpha   90.00
_cell.angle_beta   90.00
_cell.angle_gamma   90.00
#
_symmetry.space_group_name_H-M   'P 1'
#
loop_
_entity.id
_entity.type
_entity.pdbx_description
1 polymer ?
#
loop_
_entity_poly.entity_id
_entity_poly.type
_entity_poly.pdbx_seq_one_letter_code
_entity_poly.pdbx_strand_id
1 'polypeptide(L)'
;MDHRTKPLPELLFVERAVVADPVSVEVDRPAAVHPRVTGFWRNGDYVRVVKIVETRYEAGERFYRIVTDHGCFDLRRYRRADPRSLRSSAAWEVCAELDAIEALRST
;
A
#
# COMPACT_ATOMS: atom_id res chain seq x y z
N MET A 1 -22.03 25.32 24.54
CA MET A 1 -20.62 25.29 24.20
C MET A 1 -20.42 24.74 22.81
N ASP A 2 -19.82 25.50 22.01
CA ASP A 2 -19.73 25.19 20.61
C ASP A 2 -18.49 24.34 20.32
N HIS A 3 -18.70 23.07 20.15
CA HIS A 3 -17.66 22.17 19.77
C HIS A 3 -17.51 22.16 18.26
N ARG A 4 -17.11 23.26 17.70
CA ARG A 4 -16.78 23.29 16.29
C ARG A 4 -15.53 22.48 16.06
N THR A 5 -15.72 21.25 15.69
CA THR A 5 -14.67 20.49 15.07
C THR A 5 -14.36 21.16 13.74
N LYS A 6 -13.15 21.66 13.62
CA LYS A 6 -12.64 22.02 12.31
C LYS A 6 -12.74 20.79 11.42
N PRO A 7 -13.30 20.90 10.22
CA PRO A 7 -13.31 19.75 9.32
C PRO A 7 -11.87 19.28 9.12
N LEU A 8 -11.63 17.99 9.37
CA LEU A 8 -10.36 17.38 9.10
C LEU A 8 -10.13 17.40 7.59
N PRO A 9 -8.91 17.71 7.12
CA PRO A 9 -8.63 17.63 5.71
C PRO A 9 -8.83 16.19 5.26
N GLU A 10 -9.53 16.04 4.15
CA GLU A 10 -9.71 14.77 3.48
C GLU A 10 -8.52 14.54 2.55
N LEU A 11 -7.86 13.39 2.67
CA LEU A 11 -6.80 13.04 1.74
C LEU A 11 -7.39 12.36 0.52
N LEU A 12 -7.14 12.94 -0.63
CA LEU A 12 -7.47 12.37 -1.92
C LEU A 12 -6.20 11.81 -2.55
N PHE A 13 -6.27 10.60 -3.06
CA PHE A 13 -5.15 9.95 -3.70
C PHE A 13 -5.36 9.89 -5.21
N VAL A 14 -4.41 10.43 -5.94
CA VAL A 14 -4.45 10.48 -7.39
C VAL A 14 -3.27 9.69 -7.94
N GLU A 15 -3.52 8.78 -8.86
CA GLU A 15 -2.44 8.06 -9.53
C GLU A 15 -1.57 9.03 -10.32
N ARG A 16 -0.28 9.04 -9.99
CA ARG A 16 0.74 9.77 -10.74
C ARG A 16 1.37 8.88 -11.81
N ALA A 17 1.59 7.62 -11.48
CA ALA A 17 2.18 6.65 -12.38
C ALA A 17 1.65 5.25 -12.07
N VAL A 18 1.43 4.48 -13.12
CA VAL A 18 1.18 3.03 -13.02
C VAL A 18 2.50 2.34 -13.29
N VAL A 19 2.92 1.50 -12.36
CA VAL A 19 4.20 0.80 -12.42
C VAL A 19 4.02 -0.68 -12.12
N ALA A 20 5.05 -1.45 -12.31
CA ALA A 20 5.08 -2.88 -11.97
C ALA A 20 6.47 -3.22 -11.42
N ASP A 21 6.80 -2.63 -10.28
CA ASP A 21 8.10 -2.80 -9.66
C ASP A 21 8.06 -3.88 -8.60
N PRO A 22 8.74 -5.03 -8.80
CA PRO A 22 8.88 -6.03 -7.76
C PRO A 22 9.58 -5.45 -6.53
N VAL A 23 9.04 -5.77 -5.35
CA VAL A 23 9.60 -5.32 -4.07
C VAL A 23 9.62 -6.47 -3.08
N SER A 24 10.50 -6.36 -2.09
CA SER A 24 10.49 -7.23 -0.92
C SER A 24 9.78 -6.51 0.20
N VAL A 25 8.76 -7.13 0.78
CA VAL A 25 7.92 -6.50 1.79
C VAL A 25 8.20 -7.10 3.16
N GLU A 26 8.35 -6.23 4.14
CA GLU A 26 8.42 -6.58 5.54
C GLU A 26 7.02 -6.57 6.13
N VAL A 27 6.65 -7.65 6.78
CA VAL A 27 5.36 -7.76 7.44
C VAL A 27 5.56 -8.07 8.91
N ASP A 28 4.72 -7.48 9.75
CA ASP A 28 4.59 -7.83 11.14
C ASP A 28 3.58 -8.98 11.26
N ARG A 29 3.89 -9.98 12.07
CA ARG A 29 3.06 -11.17 12.27
C ARG A 29 2.74 -11.91 10.97
N PRO A 30 3.74 -12.46 10.28
CA PRO A 30 3.53 -13.09 8.97
C PRO A 30 2.58 -14.29 9.00
N ALA A 31 2.40 -14.93 10.15
CA ALA A 31 1.45 -16.03 10.34
C ALA A 31 0.02 -15.58 10.60
N ALA A 32 -0.24 -14.29 10.76
CA ALA A 32 -1.57 -13.77 10.98
C ALA A 32 -2.42 -13.85 9.70
N VAL A 33 -3.75 -13.94 9.86
CA VAL A 33 -4.68 -13.93 8.72
C VAL A 33 -4.55 -12.63 7.91
N HIS A 34 -4.28 -11.52 8.61
CA HIS A 34 -4.05 -10.22 8.00
C HIS A 34 -2.70 -9.66 8.47
N PRO A 35 -1.59 -10.06 7.83
CA PRO A 35 -0.29 -9.52 8.18
C PRO A 35 -0.25 -8.01 7.97
N ARG A 36 0.37 -7.31 8.88
CA ARG A 36 0.55 -5.87 8.77
C ARG A 36 1.82 -5.57 7.98
N VAL A 37 1.69 -4.81 6.91
CA VAL A 37 2.84 -4.33 6.13
C VAL A 37 3.51 -3.18 6.88
N THR A 38 4.79 -3.31 7.19
CA THR A 38 5.55 -2.32 7.95
C THR A 38 6.56 -1.56 7.10
N GLY A 39 6.99 -2.13 5.99
CA GLY A 39 7.92 -1.51 5.08
C GLY A 39 8.23 -2.38 3.88
N PHE A 40 9.00 -1.84 2.97
CA PHE A 40 9.46 -2.60 1.80
C PHE A 40 10.78 -2.04 1.28
N TRP A 41 11.51 -2.88 0.53
CA TRP A 41 12.73 -2.48 -0.16
C TRP A 41 12.44 -2.32 -1.64
N ARG A 42 12.73 -1.14 -2.15
CA ARG A 42 12.61 -0.80 -3.56
C ARG A 42 13.95 -0.29 -4.07
N ASN A 43 14.50 -0.93 -5.07
CA ASN A 43 15.81 -0.58 -5.64
C ASN A 43 16.92 -0.46 -4.58
N GLY A 44 16.90 -1.34 -3.58
CA GLY A 44 17.89 -1.34 -2.52
C GLY A 44 17.61 -0.38 -1.36
N ASP A 45 16.62 0.50 -1.48
CA ASP A 45 16.26 1.44 -0.44
C ASP A 45 15.06 0.94 0.37
N TYR A 46 15.16 1.06 1.68
CA TYR A 46 14.07 0.71 2.58
C TYR A 46 13.07 1.87 2.67
N VAL A 47 11.81 1.55 2.46
CA VAL A 47 10.70 2.50 2.57
C VAL A 47 9.81 2.07 3.73
N ARG A 48 9.66 2.95 4.71
CA ARG A 48 8.84 2.66 5.90
C ARG A 48 7.39 3.05 5.66
N VAL A 49 6.49 2.12 5.95
CA VAL A 49 5.05 2.38 5.90
C VAL A 49 4.64 3.13 7.17
N VAL A 50 4.08 4.30 6.99
CA VAL A 50 3.55 5.13 8.08
C VAL A 50 2.10 4.76 8.37
N LYS A 51 1.31 4.53 7.33
CA LYS A 51 -0.12 4.24 7.48
C LYS A 51 -0.62 3.41 6.30
N ILE A 52 -1.47 2.43 6.60
CA ILE A 52 -2.27 1.73 5.59
C ILE A 52 -3.62 2.43 5.54
N VAL A 53 -3.94 3.01 4.38
CA VAL A 53 -5.15 3.80 4.18
C VAL A 53 -6.31 2.91 3.78
N GLU A 54 -6.03 1.93 2.93
CA GLU A 54 -7.05 1.08 2.35
C GLU A 54 -6.47 -0.29 2.03
N THR A 55 -7.27 -1.32 2.21
CA THR A 55 -6.97 -2.68 1.76
C THR A 55 -8.12 -3.16 0.91
N ARG A 56 -7.82 -3.70 -0.28
CA ARG A 56 -8.82 -4.22 -1.21
C ARG A 56 -8.47 -5.63 -1.63
N TYR A 57 -9.50 -6.40 -1.94
CA TYR A 57 -9.38 -7.70 -2.59
C TYR A 57 -10.01 -7.63 -3.98
N GLU A 58 -9.27 -8.02 -4.99
CA GLU A 58 -9.77 -8.11 -6.36
C GLU A 58 -9.16 -9.32 -7.04
N ALA A 59 -10.00 -10.19 -7.60
CA ALA A 59 -9.57 -11.34 -8.41
C ALA A 59 -8.50 -12.22 -7.74
N GLY A 60 -8.62 -12.45 -6.43
CA GLY A 60 -7.67 -13.25 -5.67
C GLY A 60 -6.38 -12.53 -5.28
N GLU A 61 -6.26 -11.28 -5.61
CA GLU A 61 -5.12 -10.44 -5.26
C GLU A 61 -5.48 -9.45 -4.16
N ARG A 62 -4.48 -9.05 -3.39
CA ARG A 62 -4.65 -8.06 -2.33
C ARG A 62 -3.91 -6.79 -2.68
N PHE A 63 -4.58 -5.66 -2.50
CA PHE A 63 -4.02 -4.34 -2.73
C PHE A 63 -4.01 -3.55 -1.44
N TYR A 64 -2.90 -2.85 -1.20
CA TYR A 64 -2.73 -1.97 -0.05
C TYR A 64 -2.40 -0.58 -0.53
N ARG A 65 -3.22 0.39 -0.15
CA ARG A 65 -2.89 1.80 -0.36
C ARG A 65 -2.19 2.31 0.88
N ILE A 66 -0.96 2.76 0.73
CA ILE A 66 -0.09 3.09 1.85
C ILE A 66 0.47 4.50 1.72
N VAL A 67 0.66 5.11 2.89
CA VAL A 67 1.45 6.33 3.06
C VAL A 67 2.78 5.93 3.66
N THR A 68 3.87 6.39 3.07
CA THR A 68 5.22 6.08 3.50
C THR A 68 6.03 7.35 3.76
N ASP A 69 7.23 7.19 4.25
CA ASP A 69 8.19 8.27 4.41
C ASP A 69 8.75 8.82 3.07
N HIS A 70 8.45 8.14 1.96
CA HIS A 70 8.89 8.52 0.61
C HIS A 70 7.72 8.74 -0.36
N GLY A 71 6.52 8.98 0.14
CA GLY A 71 5.33 9.19 -0.68
C GLY A 71 4.27 8.14 -0.49
N CYS A 72 3.31 8.12 -1.40
CA CYS A 72 2.16 7.24 -1.33
C CYS A 72 2.18 6.24 -2.48
N PHE A 73 1.82 5.00 -2.18
CA PHE A 73 1.92 3.91 -3.14
C PHE A 73 0.74 2.96 -3.01
N ASP A 74 0.42 2.27 -4.10
CA ASP A 74 -0.37 1.04 -4.05
C ASP A 74 0.58 -0.16 -4.17
N LEU A 75 0.49 -1.06 -3.20
CA LEU A 75 1.17 -2.35 -3.22
C LEU A 75 0.18 -3.42 -3.65
N ARG A 76 0.64 -4.35 -4.46
CA ARG A 76 -0.10 -5.53 -4.87
C ARG A 76 0.59 -6.77 -4.35
N ARG A 77 -0.18 -7.62 -3.68
CA ARG A 77 0.25 -8.96 -3.29
C ARG A 77 -0.47 -9.96 -4.17
N TYR A 78 0.29 -10.82 -4.80
CA TYR A 78 -0.23 -11.83 -5.72
C TYR A 78 0.52 -13.14 -5.57
N ARG A 79 -0.05 -14.20 -6.10
CA ARG A 79 0.59 -15.50 -6.13
C ARG A 79 1.39 -15.65 -7.41
N ARG A 80 2.66 -15.98 -7.24
CA ARG A 80 3.54 -16.29 -8.36
C ARG A 80 3.81 -17.77 -8.35
N ALA A 81 3.50 -18.43 -9.47
CA ALA A 81 3.82 -19.84 -9.64
C ALA A 81 5.31 -19.99 -10.01
N ASP A 82 5.98 -20.91 -9.34
CA ASP A 82 7.32 -21.32 -9.75
C ASP A 82 7.16 -22.52 -10.69
N PRO A 83 7.52 -22.38 -11.98
CA PRO A 83 7.38 -23.48 -12.95
C PRO A 83 8.27 -24.68 -12.63
N ARG A 84 9.32 -24.50 -11.84
CA ARG A 84 10.24 -25.60 -11.50
C ARG A 84 9.73 -26.47 -10.36
N SER A 85 9.10 -25.85 -9.34
CA SER A 85 8.68 -26.56 -8.15
C SER A 85 7.17 -26.83 -8.10
N LEU A 86 6.40 -26.27 -9.03
CA LEU A 86 4.93 -26.27 -9.03
C LEU A 86 4.32 -25.67 -7.76
N ARG A 87 5.11 -24.95 -6.98
CA ARG A 87 4.66 -24.24 -5.79
C ARG A 87 4.36 -22.79 -6.13
N SER A 88 3.39 -22.24 -5.45
CA SER A 88 3.12 -20.81 -5.51
C SER A 88 3.65 -20.13 -4.26
N SER A 89 4.22 -18.96 -4.43
CA SER A 89 4.67 -18.11 -3.34
C SER A 89 4.05 -16.73 -3.46
N ALA A 90 3.92 -16.04 -2.34
CA ALA A 90 3.47 -14.65 -2.34
C ALA A 90 4.56 -13.77 -2.95
N ALA A 91 4.15 -12.93 -3.88
CA ALA A 91 4.99 -11.91 -4.48
C ALA A 91 4.36 -10.55 -4.29
N TRP A 92 5.19 -9.53 -4.29
CA TRP A 92 4.75 -8.15 -4.06
C TRP A 92 5.31 -7.24 -5.14
N GLU A 93 4.53 -6.23 -5.49
CA GLU A 93 4.99 -5.16 -6.36
C GLU A 93 4.40 -3.82 -5.94
N VAL A 94 5.11 -2.76 -6.25
CA VAL A 94 4.51 -1.42 -6.29
C VAL A 94 3.78 -1.33 -7.62
N CYS A 95 2.47 -1.15 -7.60
CA CYS A 95 1.66 -1.11 -8.81
C CYS A 95 1.19 0.30 -9.17
N ALA A 96 1.27 1.25 -8.27
CA ALA A 96 1.01 2.65 -8.55
C ALA A 96 1.78 3.56 -7.61
N GLU A 97 2.20 4.71 -8.14
CA GLU A 97 2.67 5.83 -7.36
C GLU A 97 1.55 6.87 -7.30
N LEU A 98 1.31 7.40 -6.10
CA LEU A 98 0.16 8.26 -5.85
C LEU A 98 0.62 9.61 -5.33
N ASP A 99 -0.14 10.65 -5.70
CA ASP A 99 -0.07 11.94 -5.06
C ASP A 99 -1.20 12.03 -4.04
N ALA A 100 -0.87 12.45 -2.83
CA ALA A 100 -1.86 12.75 -1.80
C ALA A 100 -2.16 14.24 -1.82
N ILE A 101 -3.42 14.57 -2.01
CA ILE A 101 -3.90 15.95 -2.07
C ILE A 101 -4.82 16.18 -0.90
N GLU A 102 -4.55 17.20 -0.10
CA GLU A 102 -5.46 17.63 0.94
C GLU A 102 -6.57 18.47 0.33
N ALA A 103 -7.79 18.05 0.58
CA ALA A 103 -8.97 18.82 0.22
C ALA A 103 -9.78 19.11 1.48
N LEU A 104 -10.11 20.37 1.70
CA LEU A 104 -11.03 20.76 2.74
C LEU A 104 -12.45 20.54 2.22
N ARG A 105 -13.28 19.88 3.03
CA ARG A 105 -14.71 19.83 2.73
C ARG A 105 -15.27 21.23 2.72
N SER A 106 -15.77 21.66 1.58
CA SER A 106 -16.61 22.84 1.54
C SER A 106 -17.98 22.50 2.12
N THR A 107 -18.40 23.26 3.05
CA THR A 107 -19.76 23.19 3.59
C THR A 107 -20.70 24.06 2.77
#